data_25eb67564cf2f31d7f55ba71968ab3ff
#
_entry.id   25eb67564cf2f31d7f55ba71968ab3ff
#
_cell.length_a   1.000
_cell.length_b   1.000
_cell.length_c   1.000
_cell.angle_alpha   90.00
_cell.angle_beta   90.00
_cell.angle_gamma   90.00
#
_symmetry.space_group_name_H-M   'P 1'
#
loop_
_entity.id
_entity.type
_entity.pdbx_description
1 polymer ?
#
loop_
_entity_poly.entity_id
_entity_poly.type
_entity_poly.pdbx_seq_one_letter_code
_entity_poly.pdbx_strand_id
1 'polypeptide(L)'
;MIDTHCHIIYGVDDGSRSLEESMKMVEIYLANGFTKTIATSHFDRSRYMVDPDEIREKAAILNAEIAKRSMDFKIYPGHEIQVEPNTVKLINDGSLNKLADSRYVLLELPFMNKALFLKDLIFNIQLEGLVPIIAHAERYAYVKENPDYLLDFIKMGALIQVNYSSIVSSQRTTRTLLERNMVHFLGTDAHQSEWRSPNIKDEKREIIDIIGEDKFKILSQTNPQKILDDEYIGSGYDQIKEAKKKKRSIFDFWRKK
;
A
#
# COMPACT_ATOMS: atom_id res chain seq x y z
N MET A 1 2.64 1.07 15.37
CA MET A 1 2.77 0.81 13.92
C MET A 1 2.33 2.03 13.12
N ILE A 2 2.66 2.07 11.83
CA ILE A 2 2.24 3.14 10.91
C ILE A 2 1.57 2.47 9.71
N ASP A 3 0.36 2.91 9.38
CA ASP A 3 -0.34 2.44 8.19
C ASP A 3 0.01 3.32 6.99
N THR A 4 0.34 2.70 5.86
CA THR A 4 0.76 3.40 4.64
C THR A 4 -0.33 3.51 3.60
N HIS A 5 -1.52 2.96 3.87
CA HIS A 5 -2.61 2.91 2.90
C HIS A 5 -3.98 2.81 3.59
N CYS A 6 -4.75 3.91 3.59
CA CYS A 6 -6.13 3.92 4.07
C CYS A 6 -6.95 5.10 3.52
N HIS A 7 -8.28 4.96 3.52
CA HIS A 7 -9.26 5.94 3.05
C HIS A 7 -10.00 6.57 4.23
N ILE A 8 -9.23 7.13 5.18
CA ILE A 8 -9.75 7.70 6.42
C ILE A 8 -10.30 9.12 6.26
N ILE A 9 -9.98 9.84 5.19
CA ILE A 9 -10.50 11.18 4.94
C ILE A 9 -11.99 11.09 4.57
N TYR A 10 -12.84 11.72 5.37
CA TYR A 10 -14.29 11.58 5.21
C TYR A 10 -14.84 12.32 4.00
N GLY A 11 -15.77 11.68 3.29
CA GLY A 11 -16.61 12.29 2.26
C GLY A 11 -15.88 12.74 1.00
N VAL A 12 -14.73 12.09 0.65
CA VAL A 12 -13.96 12.42 -0.57
C VAL A 12 -13.94 11.27 -1.58
N ASP A 13 -14.01 10.02 -1.10
CA ASP A 13 -14.00 8.80 -1.93
C ASP A 13 -14.96 7.75 -1.35
N ASP A 14 -14.74 6.45 -1.62
CA ASP A 14 -15.54 5.35 -1.08
C ASP A 14 -15.12 4.91 0.34
N GLY A 15 -14.22 5.66 0.99
CA GLY A 15 -13.79 5.44 2.35
C GLY A 15 -14.76 5.95 3.41
N SER A 16 -14.22 6.64 4.41
CA SER A 16 -14.98 7.20 5.51
C SER A 16 -16.07 8.20 5.02
N ARG A 17 -17.26 8.12 5.59
CA ARG A 17 -18.39 8.95 5.18
C ARG A 17 -18.58 10.22 6.00
N SER A 18 -18.07 10.24 7.22
CA SER A 18 -18.23 11.35 8.15
C SER A 18 -17.02 11.46 9.08
N LEU A 19 -16.88 12.64 9.71
CA LEU A 19 -15.86 12.87 10.73
C LEU A 19 -15.97 11.84 11.87
N GLU A 20 -17.18 11.50 12.30
CA GLU A 20 -17.41 10.51 13.36
C GLU A 20 -16.96 9.12 12.93
N GLU A 21 -17.17 8.76 11.67
CA GLU A 21 -16.72 7.49 11.11
C GLU A 21 -15.18 7.42 11.07
N SER A 22 -14.53 8.51 10.62
CA SER A 22 -13.06 8.60 10.65
C SER A 22 -12.53 8.47 12.09
N MET A 23 -13.19 9.10 13.06
CA MET A 23 -12.78 9.01 14.47
C MET A 23 -12.95 7.60 15.04
N LYS A 24 -14.00 6.85 14.66
CA LYS A 24 -14.13 5.43 15.01
C LYS A 24 -12.99 4.60 14.41
N MET A 25 -12.60 4.89 13.15
CA MET A 25 -11.45 4.23 12.55
C MET A 25 -10.16 4.51 13.35
N VAL A 26 -9.95 5.75 13.82
CA VAL A 26 -8.80 6.10 14.68
C VAL A 26 -8.79 5.28 15.99
N GLU A 27 -9.95 5.11 16.62
CA GLU A 27 -10.08 4.28 17.84
C GLU A 27 -9.68 2.82 17.58
N ILE A 28 -10.11 2.27 16.44
CA ILE A 28 -9.74 0.90 16.03
C ILE A 28 -8.24 0.81 15.71
N TYR A 29 -7.66 1.79 15.01
CA TYR A 29 -6.22 1.85 14.76
C TYR A 29 -5.42 1.81 16.05
N LEU A 30 -5.78 2.66 17.04
CA LEU A 30 -5.12 2.68 18.35
C LEU A 30 -5.24 1.33 19.06
N ALA A 31 -6.42 0.71 19.05
CA ALA A 31 -6.65 -0.61 19.63
C ALA A 31 -5.80 -1.72 18.98
N ASN A 32 -5.37 -1.53 17.72
CA ASN A 32 -4.49 -2.45 17.01
C ASN A 32 -3.00 -2.04 17.07
N GLY A 33 -2.66 -0.98 17.83
CA GLY A 33 -1.29 -0.54 18.06
C GLY A 33 -0.70 0.33 16.95
N PHE A 34 -1.54 0.96 16.13
CA PHE A 34 -1.11 2.02 15.22
C PHE A 34 -1.13 3.37 15.95
N THR A 35 -0.17 4.21 15.60
CA THR A 35 -0.09 5.60 16.12
C THR A 35 -0.10 6.63 15.00
N LYS A 36 0.03 6.18 13.75
CA LYS A 36 0.06 7.05 12.57
C LYS A 36 -0.56 6.34 11.38
N THR A 37 -1.12 7.13 10.45
CA THR A 37 -1.51 6.66 9.12
C THR A 37 -1.23 7.70 8.05
N ILE A 38 -0.99 7.25 6.83
CA ILE A 38 -1.01 8.09 5.63
C ILE A 38 -2.36 7.87 4.97
N ALA A 39 -3.18 8.92 4.94
CA ALA A 39 -4.47 8.91 4.27
C ALA A 39 -4.23 8.98 2.76
N THR A 40 -4.63 7.93 2.05
CA THR A 40 -4.38 7.74 0.63
C THR A 40 -5.68 7.69 -0.15
N SER A 41 -6.49 8.75 -0.04
CA SER A 41 -7.73 8.87 -0.80
C SER A 41 -7.47 8.68 -2.30
N HIS A 42 -8.43 8.08 -2.98
CA HIS A 42 -8.30 7.79 -4.40
C HIS A 42 -8.08 9.02 -5.26
N PHE A 43 -7.20 8.90 -6.26
CA PHE A 43 -7.22 9.71 -7.45
C PHE A 43 -7.43 8.82 -8.68
N ASP A 44 -8.65 8.76 -9.15
CA ASP A 44 -9.10 8.04 -10.35
C ASP A 44 -10.03 8.97 -11.15
N ARG A 45 -9.59 9.41 -12.32
CA ARG A 45 -10.35 10.35 -13.16
C ARG A 45 -11.72 9.85 -13.58
N SER A 46 -11.96 8.56 -13.50
CA SER A 46 -13.25 7.97 -13.85
C SER A 46 -14.28 8.02 -12.71
N ARG A 47 -13.80 8.19 -11.44
CA ARG A 47 -14.63 8.06 -10.24
C ARG A 47 -14.37 9.14 -9.19
N TYR A 48 -13.10 9.33 -8.83
CA TYR A 48 -12.68 10.14 -7.68
C TYR A 48 -11.54 11.08 -8.09
N MET A 49 -11.89 12.32 -8.40
CA MET A 49 -10.90 13.39 -8.63
C MET A 49 -10.76 14.23 -7.37
N VAL A 50 -10.24 13.61 -6.30
CA VAL A 50 -10.15 14.29 -5.01
C VAL A 50 -9.06 15.36 -5.08
N ASP A 51 -9.42 16.57 -4.65
CA ASP A 51 -8.49 17.70 -4.62
C ASP A 51 -7.42 17.49 -3.54
N PRO A 52 -6.12 17.66 -3.86
CA PRO A 52 -5.05 17.52 -2.90
C PRO A 52 -5.17 18.45 -1.68
N ASP A 53 -5.68 19.67 -1.87
CA ASP A 53 -5.88 20.64 -0.79
C ASP A 53 -7.05 20.24 0.10
N GLU A 54 -8.12 19.66 -0.44
CA GLU A 54 -9.24 19.12 0.34
C GLU A 54 -8.79 17.99 1.28
N ILE A 55 -7.89 17.10 0.81
CA ILE A 55 -7.30 16.05 1.66
C ILE A 55 -6.50 16.67 2.79
N ARG A 56 -5.67 17.68 2.51
CA ARG A 56 -4.85 18.37 3.51
C ARG A 56 -5.71 19.07 4.57
N GLU A 57 -6.73 19.78 4.13
CA GLU A 57 -7.67 20.48 5.03
C GLU A 57 -8.41 19.50 5.94
N LYS A 58 -8.99 18.44 5.38
CA LYS A 58 -9.71 17.44 6.17
C LYS A 58 -8.79 16.64 7.09
N ALA A 59 -7.56 16.34 6.67
CA ALA A 59 -6.55 15.73 7.53
C ALA A 59 -6.19 16.64 8.73
N ALA A 60 -6.09 17.95 8.50
CA ALA A 60 -5.85 18.93 9.57
C ALA A 60 -7.03 18.98 10.55
N ILE A 61 -8.29 18.96 10.05
CA ILE A 61 -9.51 18.92 10.89
C ILE A 61 -9.52 17.64 11.74
N LEU A 62 -9.23 16.48 11.14
CA LEU A 62 -9.16 15.20 11.87
C LEU A 62 -8.07 15.23 12.94
N ASN A 63 -6.87 15.73 12.62
CA ASN A 63 -5.77 15.85 13.58
C ASN A 63 -6.11 16.80 14.76
N ALA A 64 -6.87 17.88 14.49
CA ALA A 64 -7.35 18.78 15.56
C ALA A 64 -8.35 18.06 16.49
N GLU A 65 -9.27 17.27 15.93
CA GLU A 65 -10.23 16.49 16.72
C GLU A 65 -9.54 15.37 17.52
N ILE A 66 -8.52 14.70 16.93
CA ILE A 66 -7.66 13.71 17.61
C ILE A 66 -6.96 14.35 18.82
N ALA A 67 -6.36 15.53 18.63
CA ALA A 67 -5.69 16.27 19.69
C ALA A 67 -6.66 16.71 20.80
N LYS A 68 -7.85 17.20 20.45
CA LYS A 68 -8.90 17.58 21.39
C LYS A 68 -9.34 16.40 22.27
N ARG A 69 -9.35 15.18 21.71
CA ARG A 69 -9.67 13.94 22.47
C ARG A 69 -8.44 13.34 23.19
N SER A 70 -7.28 14.01 23.13
CA SER A 70 -6.01 13.52 23.73
C SER A 70 -5.62 12.11 23.24
N MET A 71 -5.89 11.79 21.99
CA MET A 71 -5.53 10.52 21.36
C MET A 71 -4.10 10.62 20.78
N ASP A 72 -3.26 9.60 21.01
CA ASP A 72 -1.90 9.52 20.46
C ASP A 72 -1.93 8.93 19.03
N PHE A 73 -2.48 9.70 18.11
CA PHE A 73 -2.58 9.32 16.71
C PHE A 73 -2.36 10.51 15.78
N LYS A 74 -1.78 10.27 14.59
CA LYS A 74 -1.56 11.32 13.59
C LYS A 74 -1.86 10.84 12.17
N ILE A 75 -2.55 11.68 11.40
CA ILE A 75 -2.91 11.45 10.00
C ILE A 75 -2.04 12.36 9.12
N TYR A 76 -1.41 11.80 8.10
CA TYR A 76 -0.66 12.49 7.07
C TYR A 76 -1.40 12.42 5.72
N PRO A 77 -1.35 13.48 4.89
CA PRO A 77 -2.01 13.45 3.59
C PRO A 77 -1.23 12.62 2.57
N GLY A 78 -1.94 12.08 1.59
CA GLY A 78 -1.41 11.34 0.45
C GLY A 78 -2.50 11.06 -0.58
N HIS A 79 -2.16 10.41 -1.68
CA HIS A 79 -3.11 9.83 -2.63
C HIS A 79 -2.76 8.38 -2.94
N GLU A 80 -3.77 7.56 -3.18
CA GLU A 80 -3.67 6.36 -4.00
C GLU A 80 -3.98 6.74 -5.44
N ILE A 81 -2.95 6.68 -6.30
CA ILE A 81 -3.02 7.19 -7.66
C ILE A 81 -3.27 6.06 -8.64
N GLN A 82 -4.45 6.02 -9.28
CA GLN A 82 -4.64 5.14 -10.43
C GLN A 82 -3.73 5.58 -11.56
N VAL A 83 -2.85 4.66 -12.02
CA VAL A 83 -1.83 4.99 -13.01
C VAL A 83 -2.42 5.35 -14.36
N GLU A 84 -1.93 6.45 -14.92
CA GLU A 84 -2.21 6.90 -16.27
C GLU A 84 -0.93 7.47 -16.94
N PRO A 85 -0.86 7.60 -18.27
CA PRO A 85 0.36 8.04 -18.94
C PRO A 85 0.88 9.40 -18.50
N ASN A 86 0.01 10.30 -18.02
CA ASN A 86 0.36 11.63 -17.56
C ASN A 86 0.50 11.76 -16.03
N THR A 87 0.55 10.65 -15.29
CA THR A 87 0.68 10.64 -13.81
C THR A 87 1.84 11.52 -13.33
N VAL A 88 3.02 11.45 -13.97
CA VAL A 88 4.18 12.29 -13.59
C VAL A 88 3.87 13.79 -13.71
N LYS A 89 3.20 14.18 -14.78
CA LYS A 89 2.79 15.58 -14.96
C LYS A 89 1.88 16.06 -13.83
N LEU A 90 0.88 15.24 -13.44
CA LEU A 90 -0.05 15.55 -12.37
C LEU A 90 0.62 15.64 -10.99
N ILE A 91 1.66 14.86 -10.76
CA ILE A 91 2.46 14.96 -9.54
C ILE A 91 3.25 16.29 -9.54
N ASN A 92 3.87 16.62 -10.67
CA ASN A 92 4.74 17.80 -10.78
C ASN A 92 3.98 19.12 -10.78
N ASP A 93 2.74 19.15 -11.29
CA ASP A 93 1.90 20.37 -11.26
C ASP A 93 1.11 20.54 -9.96
N GLY A 94 1.29 19.61 -8.99
CA GLY A 94 0.65 19.69 -7.68
C GLY A 94 -0.78 19.16 -7.64
N SER A 95 -1.30 18.58 -8.73
CA SER A 95 -2.64 17.99 -8.77
C SER A 95 -2.77 16.72 -7.93
N LEU A 96 -1.66 16.15 -7.45
CA LEU A 96 -1.61 14.92 -6.66
C LEU A 96 -0.74 15.08 -5.41
N ASN A 97 -1.20 14.58 -4.27
CA ASN A 97 -0.39 14.47 -3.08
C ASN A 97 0.55 13.27 -3.17
N LYS A 98 1.81 13.50 -2.86
CA LYS A 98 2.76 12.44 -2.50
C LYS A 98 2.45 11.95 -1.08
N LEU A 99 2.96 10.79 -0.69
CA LEU A 99 2.75 10.26 0.65
C LEU A 99 3.45 11.15 1.70
N ALA A 100 2.69 11.77 2.58
CA ALA A 100 3.20 12.64 3.67
C ALA A 100 4.20 13.72 3.18
N ASP A 101 3.99 14.28 2.00
CA ASP A 101 4.87 15.26 1.33
C ASP A 101 6.30 14.78 1.05
N SER A 102 6.56 13.48 1.17
CA SER A 102 7.86 12.86 0.92
C SER A 102 8.09 12.59 -0.58
N ARG A 103 9.19 11.91 -0.91
CA ARG A 103 9.47 11.45 -2.28
C ARG A 103 8.62 10.27 -2.74
N TYR A 104 7.78 9.67 -1.91
CA TYR A 104 7.05 8.44 -2.19
C TYR A 104 5.69 8.70 -2.82
N VAL A 105 5.32 7.89 -3.82
CA VAL A 105 4.01 7.92 -4.48
C VAL A 105 3.40 6.53 -4.49
N LEU A 106 2.13 6.41 -4.08
CA LEU A 106 1.39 5.14 -4.07
C LEU A 106 0.60 5.00 -5.36
N LEU A 107 0.88 3.93 -6.11
CA LEU A 107 0.34 3.69 -7.45
C LEU A 107 -0.61 2.50 -7.45
N GLU A 108 -1.87 2.71 -7.82
CA GLU A 108 -2.82 1.65 -8.11
C GLU A 108 -2.76 1.28 -9.59
N LEU A 109 -2.57 -0.02 -9.87
CA LEU A 109 -2.54 -0.54 -11.24
C LEU A 109 -3.92 -1.07 -11.65
N PRO A 110 -4.22 -1.19 -12.96
CA PRO A 110 -5.44 -1.86 -13.40
C PRO A 110 -5.49 -3.33 -12.94
N PHE A 111 -6.60 -3.74 -12.31
CA PHE A 111 -6.71 -5.04 -11.65
C PHE A 111 -6.61 -6.24 -12.61
N MET A 112 -7.18 -6.14 -13.81
CA MET A 112 -7.31 -7.26 -14.74
C MET A 112 -6.27 -7.23 -15.87
N ASN A 113 -5.86 -6.04 -16.29
CA ASN A 113 -5.01 -5.85 -17.47
C ASN A 113 -3.70 -5.16 -17.08
N LYS A 114 -2.60 -5.60 -17.68
CA LYS A 114 -1.29 -4.96 -17.47
C LYS A 114 -1.26 -3.57 -18.11
N ALA A 115 -0.84 -2.57 -17.37
CA ALA A 115 -0.54 -1.25 -17.94
C ALA A 115 0.76 -1.34 -18.75
N LEU A 116 0.67 -1.31 -20.08
CA LEU A 116 1.82 -1.48 -20.97
C LEU A 116 2.86 -0.37 -20.80
N PHE A 117 2.43 0.82 -20.40
CA PHE A 117 3.27 2.00 -20.15
C PHE A 117 3.94 2.00 -18.75
N LEU A 118 3.70 0.98 -17.91
CA LEU A 118 4.12 0.99 -16.51
C LEU A 118 5.64 1.09 -16.33
N LYS A 119 6.43 0.43 -17.19
CA LYS A 119 7.90 0.53 -17.13
C LYS A 119 8.38 1.95 -17.38
N ASP A 120 7.85 2.59 -18.42
CA ASP A 120 8.18 3.96 -18.75
C ASP A 120 7.71 4.94 -17.67
N LEU A 121 6.52 4.69 -17.10
CA LEU A 121 6.00 5.49 -16.00
C LEU A 121 6.91 5.40 -14.77
N ILE A 122 7.31 4.20 -14.33
CA ILE A 122 8.22 4.00 -13.20
C ILE A 122 9.55 4.70 -13.45
N PHE A 123 10.12 4.55 -14.65
CA PHE A 123 11.35 5.23 -15.02
C PHE A 123 11.21 6.76 -14.93
N ASN A 124 10.15 7.32 -15.49
CA ASN A 124 9.90 8.77 -15.46
C ASN A 124 9.65 9.29 -14.04
N ILE A 125 8.94 8.56 -13.17
CA ILE A 125 8.77 8.89 -11.75
C ILE A 125 10.15 8.99 -11.07
N GLN A 126 11.04 8.05 -11.34
CA GLN A 126 12.39 8.04 -10.75
C GLN A 126 13.29 9.16 -11.29
N LEU A 127 13.13 9.59 -12.55
CA LEU A 127 13.84 10.76 -13.08
C LEU A 127 13.48 12.06 -12.34
N GLU A 128 12.27 12.15 -11.75
CA GLU A 128 11.85 13.25 -10.88
C GLU A 128 12.34 13.09 -9.42
N GLY A 129 13.20 12.10 -9.15
CA GLY A 129 13.68 11.82 -7.80
C GLY A 129 12.65 11.17 -6.87
N LEU A 130 11.53 10.70 -7.43
CA LEU A 130 10.45 10.05 -6.68
C LEU A 130 10.61 8.53 -6.61
N VAL A 131 9.99 7.92 -5.62
CA VAL A 131 10.02 6.46 -5.40
C VAL A 131 8.60 5.89 -5.52
N PRO A 132 8.31 5.09 -6.57
CA PRO A 132 7.01 4.48 -6.75
C PRO A 132 6.80 3.29 -5.80
N ILE A 133 5.63 3.25 -5.17
CA ILE A 133 5.14 2.11 -4.38
C ILE A 133 3.93 1.53 -5.13
N ILE A 134 3.96 0.25 -5.47
CA ILE A 134 2.83 -0.46 -6.07
C ILE A 134 1.89 -0.90 -4.96
N ALA A 135 0.67 -0.35 -4.94
CA ALA A 135 -0.38 -0.63 -3.96
C ALA A 135 -0.91 -2.06 -4.10
N HIS A 136 -1.28 -2.68 -2.97
CA HIS A 136 -1.95 -4.00 -2.88
C HIS A 136 -1.60 -4.96 -4.03
N ALA A 137 -0.31 -5.16 -4.27
CA ALA A 137 0.23 -5.87 -5.45
C ALA A 137 -0.31 -7.30 -5.60
N GLU A 138 -0.71 -7.93 -4.50
CA GLU A 138 -1.29 -9.28 -4.44
C GLU A 138 -2.71 -9.34 -5.03
N ARG A 139 -3.37 -8.20 -5.27
CA ARG A 139 -4.76 -8.18 -5.77
C ARG A 139 -4.83 -8.29 -7.29
N TYR A 140 -3.77 -7.92 -8.01
CA TYR A 140 -3.77 -7.92 -9.48
C TYR A 140 -3.81 -9.34 -10.06
N ALA A 141 -4.70 -9.58 -11.05
CA ALA A 141 -4.90 -10.89 -11.66
C ALA A 141 -3.60 -11.49 -12.22
N TYR A 142 -2.82 -10.68 -12.89
CA TYR A 142 -1.54 -11.08 -13.51
C TYR A 142 -0.43 -11.33 -12.49
N VAL A 143 -0.49 -10.74 -11.28
CA VAL A 143 0.41 -11.06 -10.17
C VAL A 143 -0.02 -12.36 -9.48
N LYS A 144 -1.33 -12.59 -9.34
CA LYS A 144 -1.86 -13.87 -8.83
C LYS A 144 -1.46 -15.03 -9.74
N GLU A 145 -1.47 -14.82 -11.04
CA GLU A 145 -1.03 -15.80 -12.03
C GLU A 145 0.49 -16.01 -11.98
N ASN A 146 1.26 -14.92 -11.97
CA ASN A 146 2.72 -14.96 -11.95
C ASN A 146 3.31 -13.83 -11.07
N PRO A 147 3.67 -14.11 -9.80
CA PRO A 147 4.31 -13.12 -8.92
C PRO A 147 5.64 -12.57 -9.45
N ASP A 148 6.34 -13.29 -10.33
CA ASP A 148 7.59 -12.83 -10.94
C ASP A 148 7.41 -11.60 -11.84
N TYR A 149 6.16 -11.28 -12.21
CA TYR A 149 5.84 -10.04 -12.91
C TYR A 149 6.35 -8.79 -12.18
N LEU A 150 6.39 -8.81 -10.85
CA LEU A 150 6.86 -7.68 -10.04
C LEU A 150 8.39 -7.53 -10.04
N LEU A 151 9.16 -8.57 -10.38
CA LEU A 151 10.63 -8.55 -10.28
C LEU A 151 11.27 -7.46 -11.13
N ASP A 152 10.78 -7.25 -12.35
CA ASP A 152 11.30 -6.21 -13.23
C ASP A 152 11.15 -4.82 -12.59
N PHE A 153 10.00 -4.54 -11.96
CA PHE A 153 9.72 -3.25 -11.32
C PHE A 153 10.52 -3.06 -10.04
N ILE A 154 10.66 -4.12 -9.22
CA ILE A 154 11.50 -4.10 -8.02
C ILE A 154 12.97 -3.88 -8.42
N LYS A 155 13.44 -4.51 -9.49
CA LYS A 155 14.79 -4.29 -10.04
C LYS A 155 15.00 -2.85 -10.50
N MET A 156 13.96 -2.23 -11.05
CA MET A 156 13.97 -0.80 -11.40
C MET A 156 13.90 0.12 -10.18
N GLY A 157 13.65 -0.39 -8.97
CA GLY A 157 13.59 0.41 -7.74
C GLY A 157 12.18 0.69 -7.22
N ALA A 158 11.12 0.14 -7.84
CA ALA A 158 9.77 0.22 -7.29
C ALA A 158 9.64 -0.62 -6.02
N LEU A 159 8.87 -0.13 -5.06
CA LEU A 159 8.56 -0.80 -3.82
C LEU A 159 7.16 -1.44 -3.87
N ILE A 160 6.93 -2.45 -3.06
CA ILE A 160 5.69 -3.23 -3.08
C ILE A 160 4.97 -3.11 -1.74
N GLN A 161 3.70 -2.74 -1.78
CA GLN A 161 2.81 -2.79 -0.64
C GLN A 161 1.81 -3.93 -0.83
N VAL A 162 1.48 -4.65 0.25
CA VAL A 162 0.39 -5.63 0.30
C VAL A 162 -0.55 -5.31 1.45
N ASN A 163 -1.81 -5.68 1.31
CA ASN A 163 -2.82 -5.45 2.33
C ASN A 163 -2.75 -6.51 3.43
N TYR A 164 -2.95 -6.10 4.70
CA TYR A 164 -3.09 -7.02 5.83
C TYR A 164 -4.19 -8.06 5.57
N SER A 165 -5.39 -7.62 5.17
CA SER A 165 -6.54 -8.49 4.93
C SER A 165 -6.33 -9.50 3.81
N SER A 166 -5.36 -9.27 2.93
CA SER A 166 -5.06 -10.18 1.81
C SER A 166 -4.36 -11.47 2.23
N ILE A 167 -3.89 -11.57 3.49
CA ILE A 167 -3.38 -12.86 3.99
C ILE A 167 -4.49 -13.90 4.05
N VAL A 168 -5.74 -13.48 4.18
CA VAL A 168 -6.92 -14.32 4.14
C VAL A 168 -7.51 -14.39 2.72
N SER A 169 -7.81 -13.24 2.10
CA SER A 169 -8.55 -13.16 0.82
C SER A 169 -7.71 -13.51 -0.41
N SER A 170 -6.42 -13.29 -0.38
CA SER A 170 -5.45 -13.62 -1.45
C SER A 170 -4.27 -14.42 -0.93
N GLN A 171 -4.53 -15.34 0.02
CA GLN A 171 -3.57 -16.03 0.85
C GLN A 171 -2.34 -16.56 0.10
N ARG A 172 -2.54 -17.28 -1.02
CA ARG A 172 -1.44 -17.88 -1.78
C ARG A 172 -0.46 -16.82 -2.31
N THR A 173 -0.99 -15.75 -2.92
CA THR A 173 -0.17 -14.71 -3.53
C THR A 173 0.54 -13.90 -2.46
N THR A 174 -0.20 -13.43 -1.45
CA THR A 174 0.33 -12.68 -0.31
C THR A 174 1.45 -13.44 0.40
N ARG A 175 1.21 -14.71 0.75
CA ARG A 175 2.21 -15.59 1.36
C ARG A 175 3.46 -15.71 0.48
N THR A 176 3.29 -15.93 -0.84
CA THR A 176 4.41 -16.05 -1.78
C THR A 176 5.25 -14.78 -1.82
N LEU A 177 4.63 -13.60 -1.88
CA LEU A 177 5.34 -12.32 -1.90
C LEU A 177 6.11 -12.08 -0.59
N LEU A 178 5.48 -12.36 0.56
CA LEU A 178 6.10 -12.25 1.89
C LEU A 178 7.29 -13.21 2.06
N GLU A 179 7.10 -14.50 1.77
CA GLU A 179 8.16 -15.54 1.91
C GLU A 179 9.37 -15.26 1.01
N ARG A 180 9.14 -14.60 -0.13
CA ARG A 180 10.20 -14.27 -1.10
C ARG A 180 10.88 -12.93 -0.84
N ASN A 181 10.55 -12.20 0.21
CA ASN A 181 11.05 -10.85 0.50
C ASN A 181 10.74 -9.81 -0.60
N MET A 182 9.60 -9.94 -1.27
CA MET A 182 9.18 -9.01 -2.31
C MET A 182 8.36 -7.83 -1.76
N VAL A 183 8.00 -7.85 -0.48
CA VAL A 183 7.14 -6.86 0.18
C VAL A 183 7.98 -5.86 0.97
N HIS A 184 7.62 -4.57 0.86
CA HIS A 184 8.28 -3.46 1.52
C HIS A 184 7.38 -2.77 2.57
N PHE A 185 6.06 -2.82 2.37
CA PHE A 185 5.06 -2.21 3.24
C PHE A 185 3.85 -3.10 3.44
N LEU A 186 3.23 -2.96 4.61
CA LEU A 186 1.90 -3.47 4.90
C LEU A 186 0.95 -2.28 5.02
N GLY A 187 -0.22 -2.36 4.38
CA GLY A 187 -1.27 -1.36 4.47
C GLY A 187 -2.60 -2.00 4.86
N THR A 188 -3.49 -1.25 5.52
CA THR A 188 -4.81 -1.78 5.85
C THR A 188 -5.77 -1.69 4.67
N ASP A 189 -5.60 -0.66 3.85
CA ASP A 189 -6.56 -0.27 2.81
C ASP A 189 -7.97 -0.14 3.42
N ALA A 190 -8.01 0.40 4.66
CA ALA A 190 -9.21 0.52 5.44
C ALA A 190 -10.10 1.65 4.91
N HIS A 191 -11.41 1.39 4.83
CA HIS A 191 -12.39 2.34 4.31
C HIS A 191 -13.37 2.81 5.37
N GLN A 192 -13.78 1.94 6.28
CA GLN A 192 -14.80 2.22 7.30
C GLN A 192 -14.48 1.46 8.59
N SER A 193 -15.17 1.79 9.68
CA SER A 193 -14.97 1.13 10.96
C SER A 193 -15.45 -0.34 11.00
N GLU A 194 -16.48 -0.68 10.23
CA GLU A 194 -17.07 -2.02 10.21
C GLU A 194 -16.69 -2.80 8.94
N TRP A 195 -16.77 -2.18 7.78
CA TRP A 195 -16.45 -2.81 6.50
C TRP A 195 -15.09 -2.33 5.99
N ARG A 196 -14.20 -3.26 5.63
CA ARG A 196 -12.79 -2.98 5.36
C ARG A 196 -12.18 -2.18 6.52
N SER A 197 -12.39 -2.70 7.72
CA SER A 197 -11.98 -2.09 8.98
C SER A 197 -10.45 -2.11 9.14
N PRO A 198 -9.85 -1.14 9.85
CA PRO A 198 -8.44 -1.19 10.22
C PRO A 198 -8.13 -2.19 11.35
N ASN A 199 -9.06 -3.06 11.71
CA ASN A 199 -8.82 -4.15 12.65
C ASN A 199 -8.04 -5.27 11.96
N ILE A 200 -6.80 -5.49 12.41
CA ILE A 200 -5.85 -6.43 11.79
C ILE A 200 -5.34 -7.49 12.78
N LYS A 201 -6.04 -7.70 13.87
CA LYS A 201 -5.53 -8.52 15.00
C LYS A 201 -5.13 -9.95 14.59
N ASP A 202 -5.95 -10.60 13.79
CA ASP A 202 -5.70 -11.98 13.36
C ASP A 202 -4.72 -12.02 12.19
N GLU A 203 -4.84 -11.10 11.22
CA GLU A 203 -3.94 -10.96 10.08
C GLU A 203 -2.50 -10.66 10.52
N LYS A 204 -2.34 -9.78 11.51
CA LYS A 204 -1.03 -9.46 12.11
C LYS A 204 -0.34 -10.72 12.62
N ARG A 205 -1.05 -11.57 13.37
CA ARG A 205 -0.50 -12.81 13.91
C ARG A 205 -0.08 -13.75 12.78
N GLU A 206 -0.94 -13.96 11.79
CA GLU A 206 -0.64 -14.84 10.66
C GLU A 206 0.56 -14.35 9.83
N ILE A 207 0.68 -13.04 9.61
CA ILE A 207 1.83 -12.46 8.91
C ILE A 207 3.12 -12.67 9.70
N ILE A 208 3.10 -12.43 11.03
CA ILE A 208 4.25 -12.66 11.91
C ILE A 208 4.70 -14.13 11.88
N ASP A 209 3.76 -15.07 11.88
CA ASP A 209 4.05 -16.50 11.78
C ASP A 209 4.77 -16.86 10.45
N ILE A 210 4.55 -16.09 9.40
CA ILE A 210 5.20 -16.32 8.09
C ILE A 210 6.59 -15.69 8.01
N ILE A 211 6.75 -14.43 8.47
CA ILE A 211 7.96 -13.64 8.21
C ILE A 211 8.79 -13.33 9.46
N GLY A 212 8.27 -13.62 10.65
CA GLY A 212 8.90 -13.29 11.94
C GLY A 212 8.68 -11.83 12.36
N GLU A 213 8.83 -11.58 13.68
CA GLU A 213 8.61 -10.26 14.31
C GLU A 213 9.52 -9.16 13.73
N ASP A 214 10.80 -9.45 13.52
CA ASP A 214 11.76 -8.45 13.03
C ASP A 214 11.39 -7.94 11.64
N LYS A 215 11.05 -8.86 10.73
CA LYS A 215 10.60 -8.48 9.39
C LYS A 215 9.27 -7.76 9.42
N PHE A 216 8.32 -8.21 10.24
CA PHE A 216 7.05 -7.53 10.44
C PHE A 216 7.27 -6.08 10.92
N LYS A 217 8.16 -5.86 11.90
CA LYS A 217 8.53 -4.52 12.37
C LYS A 217 9.11 -3.64 11.27
N ILE A 218 9.94 -4.22 10.38
CA ILE A 218 10.48 -3.49 9.23
C ILE A 218 9.33 -3.01 8.34
N LEU A 219 8.38 -3.89 7.97
CA LEU A 219 7.31 -3.58 7.01
C LEU A 219 6.21 -2.67 7.59
N SER A 220 5.97 -2.71 8.92
CA SER A 220 4.87 -2.01 9.60
C SER A 220 5.30 -0.80 10.43
N GLN A 221 6.60 -0.58 10.62
CA GLN A 221 7.12 0.51 11.45
C GLN A 221 8.33 1.20 10.79
N THR A 222 9.44 0.46 10.54
CA THR A 222 10.69 1.06 10.11
C THR A 222 10.58 1.68 8.71
N ASN A 223 10.11 0.92 7.72
CA ASN A 223 9.94 1.44 6.37
C ASN A 223 8.86 2.55 6.30
N PRO A 224 7.67 2.40 6.92
CA PRO A 224 6.70 3.50 6.97
C PRO A 224 7.25 4.77 7.65
N GLN A 225 8.06 4.64 8.71
CA GLN A 225 8.68 5.81 9.33
C GLN A 225 9.64 6.53 8.38
N LYS A 226 10.39 5.79 7.56
CA LYS A 226 11.26 6.37 6.52
C LYS A 226 10.50 7.17 5.47
N ILE A 227 9.25 6.78 5.13
CA ILE A 227 8.39 7.62 4.28
C ILE A 227 8.16 8.98 4.96
N LEU A 228 7.79 8.97 6.25
CA LEU A 228 7.51 10.20 7.01
C LEU A 228 8.73 11.08 7.19
N ASP A 229 9.93 10.50 7.25
CA ASP A 229 11.20 11.18 7.42
C ASP A 229 11.86 11.53 6.07
N ASP A 230 11.20 11.21 4.94
CA ASP A 230 11.72 11.34 3.57
C ASP A 230 13.08 10.66 3.36
N GLU A 231 13.34 9.56 4.06
CA GLU A 231 14.55 8.76 3.91
C GLU A 231 14.41 7.73 2.78
N TYR A 232 15.50 7.47 2.07
CA TYR A 232 15.51 6.51 0.95
C TYR A 232 15.40 5.06 1.43
N ILE A 233 14.56 4.27 0.73
CA ILE A 233 14.40 2.83 0.92
C ILE A 233 14.82 2.13 -0.38
N GLY A 234 15.87 1.31 -0.32
CA GLY A 234 16.26 0.47 -1.45
C GLY A 234 15.26 -0.66 -1.69
N SER A 235 15.10 -1.06 -2.95
CA SER A 235 14.16 -2.13 -3.32
C SER A 235 14.55 -3.54 -2.84
N GLY A 236 15.75 -3.72 -2.32
CA GLY A 236 16.23 -5.01 -1.82
C GLY A 236 16.20 -6.15 -2.85
N TYR A 237 16.25 -5.83 -4.14
CA TYR A 237 16.14 -6.82 -5.22
C TYR A 237 17.09 -8.02 -5.03
N ASP A 238 18.33 -7.76 -4.61
CA ASP A 238 19.34 -8.81 -4.39
C ASP A 238 19.02 -9.75 -3.20
N GLN A 239 18.06 -9.37 -2.36
CA GLN A 239 17.60 -10.17 -1.22
C GLN A 239 16.36 -11.00 -1.53
N ILE A 240 15.82 -10.90 -2.75
CA ILE A 240 14.62 -11.64 -3.15
C ILE A 240 14.98 -13.12 -3.31
N LYS A 241 14.21 -13.98 -2.64
CA LYS A 241 14.39 -15.42 -2.74
C LYS A 241 13.79 -15.95 -4.05
N GLU A 242 14.50 -16.86 -4.71
CA GLU A 242 13.96 -17.55 -5.89
C GLU A 242 12.67 -18.29 -5.58
N ALA A 243 11.79 -18.41 -6.60
CA ALA A 243 10.61 -19.24 -6.49
C ALA A 243 11.02 -20.70 -6.25
N LYS A 244 10.42 -21.33 -5.23
CA LYS A 244 10.63 -22.78 -5.01
C LYS A 244 10.20 -23.52 -6.29
N LYS A 245 11.16 -24.11 -7.03
CA LYS A 245 10.85 -24.96 -8.19
C LYS A 245 9.89 -26.05 -7.74
N LYS A 246 8.68 -26.08 -8.27
CA LYS A 246 7.81 -27.26 -8.10
C LYS A 246 8.63 -28.47 -8.57
N LYS A 247 8.99 -29.39 -7.66
CA LYS A 247 9.48 -30.71 -8.07
C LYS A 247 8.37 -31.33 -8.93
N ARG A 248 8.57 -31.33 -10.25
CA ARG A 248 7.70 -32.10 -11.14
C ARG A 248 7.83 -33.55 -10.68
N SER A 249 6.76 -34.09 -10.13
CA SER A 249 6.70 -35.53 -9.85
C SER A 249 6.77 -36.25 -11.19
N ILE A 250 7.60 -37.26 -11.26
CA ILE A 250 7.70 -38.17 -12.43
C ILE A 250 6.30 -38.76 -12.78
N PHE A 251 5.37 -38.78 -11.83
CA PHE A 251 3.99 -39.21 -12.02
C PHE A 251 3.10 -38.31 -12.86
N ASP A 252 3.45 -37.01 -13.07
CA ASP A 252 2.66 -36.09 -13.90
C ASP A 252 2.82 -36.38 -15.41
N PHE A 253 3.82 -37.18 -15.78
CA PHE A 253 4.05 -37.61 -17.18
C PHE A 253 3.09 -38.71 -17.65
N TRP A 254 2.49 -39.47 -16.73
CA TRP A 254 1.62 -40.61 -17.03
C TRP A 254 0.12 -40.30 -17.05
N ARG A 255 -0.29 -39.09 -16.71
CA ARG A 255 -1.70 -38.66 -16.68
C ARG A 255 -2.19 -37.99 -17.97
N LYS A 256 -1.36 -37.86 -19.00
CA LYS A 256 -1.71 -37.31 -20.32
C LYS A 256 -1.54 -38.35 -21.43
N LYS A 257 -2.05 -39.54 -21.22
CA LYS A 257 -2.37 -40.47 -22.31
C LYS A 257 -3.80 -40.94 -22.17
#